data_be8279e5ff3af52efe138004b7a1cbf2
#
_entry.id   be8279e5ff3af52efe138004b7a1cbf2
#
_cell.length_a   1.000
_cell.length_b   1.000
_cell.length_c   1.000
_cell.angle_alpha   90.00
_cell.angle_beta   90.00
_cell.angle_gamma   90.00
#
_symmetry.space_group_name_H-M   'P 1'
#
loop_
_entity.id
_entity.type
_entity.pdbx_description
1 polymer ?
#
loop_
_entity_poly.entity_id
_entity_poly.type
_entity_poly.pdbx_seq_one_letter_code
_entity_poly.pdbx_strand_id
1 'polypeptide(L)'
;LVIDLEPRELGYYHVPTYMADQSGDLTFQVPLRSLLAIDSWVHIFIADVVFGLFSRGARFEKQLNEDLLFKLRILGKALYEGRQILECSELVQIGRNCIIDPHAIIHGPTTIGDNVTINAGAVIENCIIGNNVNVSQDVQLMLSVVGDGAFLPFKTGLFMTTVMENSMIAQNTCLQMCVVGRNTFIGAGSTFTDYNLVPAPIRAVDGHGNLSYANRPVIGSAVGHNCRLGSGLIVYPARTIESDVVLAASKERRVIDKNVRYEDSDHHKFKFPGLHKRLYPPKREESQELESW
;
A
#
# COMPACT_ATOMS: atom_id res chain seq x y z
N LEU A 1 26.44 -21.55 -8.89
CA LEU A 1 26.15 -21.48 -7.45
C LEU A 1 24.68 -21.84 -7.25
N VAL A 2 24.39 -22.96 -6.64
CA VAL A 2 23.01 -23.31 -6.23
C VAL A 2 22.82 -22.76 -4.84
N ILE A 3 21.86 -21.83 -4.67
CA ILE A 3 21.47 -21.30 -3.37
C ILE A 3 20.18 -22.01 -2.99
N ASP A 4 20.24 -22.76 -1.91
CA ASP A 4 19.04 -23.37 -1.33
C ASP A 4 18.21 -22.28 -0.62
N LEU A 5 17.01 -22.06 -1.11
CA LEU A 5 16.07 -21.10 -0.55
C LEU A 5 15.06 -21.86 0.30
N GLU A 6 15.29 -21.96 1.60
CA GLU A 6 14.30 -22.48 2.54
C GLU A 6 13.15 -21.45 2.68
N PRO A 7 11.94 -21.74 2.18
CA PRO A 7 10.80 -20.89 2.41
C PRO A 7 10.31 -21.05 3.85
N ARG A 8 9.92 -19.96 4.47
CA ARG A 8 9.14 -19.97 5.71
C ARG A 8 7.74 -19.49 5.43
N GLU A 9 6.79 -20.25 5.92
CA GLU A 9 5.42 -19.76 5.96
C GLU A 9 5.30 -18.73 7.07
N LEU A 10 4.84 -17.55 6.73
CA LEU A 10 4.54 -16.48 7.64
C LEU A 10 3.06 -16.14 7.54
N GLY A 11 2.34 -16.26 8.66
CA GLY A 11 0.96 -15.85 8.79
C GLY A 11 0.75 -15.36 10.20
N TYR A 12 0.19 -14.19 10.37
CA TYR A 12 -0.24 -13.68 11.67
C TYR A 12 -1.57 -12.93 11.59
N TYR A 13 -2.19 -12.93 10.42
CA TYR A 13 -3.46 -12.26 10.20
C TYR A 13 -4.54 -13.28 9.86
N HIS A 14 -5.50 -13.42 10.76
CA HIS A 14 -6.62 -14.33 10.57
C HIS A 14 -7.71 -13.67 9.72
N VAL A 15 -7.95 -14.22 8.54
CA VAL A 15 -9.06 -13.81 7.67
C VAL A 15 -10.15 -14.87 7.76
N PRO A 16 -11.28 -14.61 8.42
CA PRO A 16 -12.31 -15.61 8.65
C PRO A 16 -13.16 -15.82 7.40
N THR A 17 -12.61 -16.32 6.30
CA THR A 17 -13.42 -16.55 5.10
C THR A 17 -12.80 -17.49 4.09
N TYR A 18 -13.64 -17.87 3.13
CA TYR A 18 -13.40 -18.50 1.84
C TYR A 18 -12.32 -17.81 0.95
N MET A 19 -11.74 -16.70 1.37
CA MET A 19 -10.67 -16.00 0.65
C MET A 19 -9.29 -16.61 0.86
N ALA A 20 -9.12 -17.40 1.92
CA ALA A 20 -7.89 -18.12 2.17
C ALA A 20 -7.99 -19.53 1.59
N ASP A 21 -6.94 -20.00 0.92
CA ASP A 21 -6.85 -21.35 0.39
C ASP A 21 -6.95 -22.42 1.48
N GLN A 22 -6.60 -22.03 2.70
CA GLN A 22 -6.80 -22.82 3.92
C GLN A 22 -7.56 -21.93 4.89
N SER A 23 -8.67 -22.42 5.42
CA SER A 23 -9.60 -21.66 6.23
C SER A 23 -8.92 -20.85 7.34
N GLY A 24 -8.88 -19.56 7.17
CA GLY A 24 -8.70 -18.61 8.25
C GLY A 24 -7.44 -17.75 8.22
N ASP A 25 -6.35 -18.13 7.57
CA ASP A 25 -5.09 -17.39 7.71
C ASP A 25 -4.59 -16.83 6.39
N LEU A 26 -4.25 -15.53 6.39
CA LEU A 26 -3.49 -14.92 5.32
C LEU A 26 -2.00 -15.29 5.52
N THR A 27 -1.52 -16.25 4.76
CA THR A 27 -0.14 -16.73 4.84
C THR A 27 0.67 -16.37 3.60
N PHE A 28 1.96 -16.10 3.81
CA PHE A 28 2.92 -15.87 2.73
C PHE A 28 4.13 -16.78 2.90
N GLN A 29 4.56 -17.39 1.81
CA GLN A 29 5.83 -18.12 1.76
C GLN A 29 6.95 -17.11 1.52
N VAL A 30 7.75 -16.84 2.55
CA VAL A 30 8.85 -15.87 2.49
C VAL A 30 10.17 -16.59 2.64
N PRO A 31 11.09 -16.53 1.67
CA PRO A 31 12.40 -17.14 1.80
C PRO A 31 13.26 -16.40 2.84
N LEU A 32 14.11 -17.14 3.55
CA LEU A 32 15.05 -16.58 4.53
C LEU A 32 16.06 -15.59 3.90
N ARG A 33 16.40 -15.85 2.65
CA ARG A 33 17.24 -14.99 1.81
C ARG A 33 16.54 -14.85 0.47
N SER A 34 16.33 -13.63 0.04
CA SER A 34 15.67 -13.36 -1.23
C SER A 34 16.42 -12.32 -2.03
N LEU A 35 16.42 -12.51 -3.34
CA LEU A 35 16.73 -11.50 -4.33
C LEU A 35 15.44 -11.25 -5.10
N LEU A 36 14.93 -10.04 -5.03
CA LEU A 36 13.70 -9.66 -5.72
C LEU A 36 14.03 -8.70 -6.86
N ALA A 37 13.78 -9.14 -8.09
CA ALA A 37 13.77 -8.23 -9.25
C ALA A 37 12.42 -7.49 -9.28
N ILE A 38 12.46 -6.17 -9.48
CA ILE A 38 11.27 -5.34 -9.55
C ILE A 38 10.90 -5.13 -11.02
N ASP A 39 10.08 -6.02 -11.57
CA ASP A 39 9.61 -5.98 -12.95
C ASP A 39 8.16 -5.49 -13.08
N SER A 40 7.45 -5.35 -11.97
CA SER A 40 6.06 -4.90 -11.95
C SER A 40 5.71 -4.26 -10.60
N TRP A 41 4.57 -3.59 -10.55
CA TRP A 41 4.04 -3.04 -9.30
C TRP A 41 3.73 -4.13 -8.25
N VAL A 42 3.43 -5.36 -8.69
CA VAL A 42 3.22 -6.51 -7.79
C VAL A 42 4.49 -6.79 -6.99
N HIS A 43 5.66 -6.66 -7.61
CA HIS A 43 6.95 -6.82 -6.91
C HIS A 43 7.21 -5.69 -5.92
N ILE A 44 6.74 -4.46 -6.19
CA ILE A 44 6.79 -3.35 -5.21
C ILE A 44 5.92 -3.70 -4.00
N PHE A 45 4.69 -4.17 -4.23
CA PHE A 45 3.81 -4.64 -3.16
C PHE A 45 4.47 -5.75 -2.32
N ILE A 46 5.07 -6.74 -2.98
CA ILE A 46 5.77 -7.83 -2.29
C ILE A 46 6.95 -7.31 -1.45
N ALA A 47 7.75 -6.41 -2.00
CA ALA A 47 8.91 -5.84 -1.31
C ALA A 47 8.50 -5.07 -0.06
N ASP A 48 7.57 -4.15 -0.20
CA ASP A 48 7.18 -3.22 0.86
C ASP A 48 6.30 -3.90 1.91
N VAL A 49 5.25 -4.58 1.45
CA VAL A 49 4.23 -5.10 2.34
C VAL A 49 4.58 -6.50 2.83
N VAL A 50 4.85 -7.45 1.92
CA VAL A 50 5.06 -8.85 2.33
C VAL A 50 6.42 -9.03 3.01
N PHE A 51 7.52 -8.63 2.36
CA PHE A 51 8.86 -8.76 2.93
C PHE A 51 9.17 -7.71 3.98
N GLY A 52 8.62 -6.51 3.83
CA GLY A 52 8.77 -5.42 4.79
C GLY A 52 7.89 -5.62 6.02
N LEU A 53 6.64 -5.22 5.92
CA LEU A 53 5.74 -5.08 7.06
C LEU A 53 5.22 -6.40 7.60
N PHE A 54 4.67 -7.24 6.74
CA PHE A 54 4.08 -8.52 7.15
C PHE A 54 5.11 -9.43 7.81
N SER A 55 6.30 -9.58 7.19
CA SER A 55 7.39 -10.35 7.78
C SER A 55 7.92 -9.76 9.08
N ARG A 56 7.89 -8.42 9.24
CA ARG A 56 8.26 -7.74 10.48
C ARG A 56 7.28 -8.06 11.59
N GLY A 57 5.97 -7.98 11.30
CA GLY A 57 4.92 -8.32 12.24
C GLY A 57 4.99 -9.78 12.68
N ALA A 58 5.14 -10.72 11.74
CA ALA A 58 5.25 -12.14 12.04
C ALA A 58 6.50 -12.48 12.87
N ARG A 59 7.65 -11.85 12.58
CA ARG A 59 8.86 -12.03 13.41
C ARG A 59 8.68 -11.48 14.81
N PHE A 60 8.05 -10.31 14.92
CA PHE A 60 7.74 -9.71 16.21
C PHE A 60 6.83 -10.62 17.06
N GLU A 61 5.76 -11.11 16.47
CA GLU A 61 4.83 -12.01 17.14
C GLU A 61 5.53 -13.30 17.60
N LYS A 62 6.38 -13.87 16.75
CA LYS A 62 7.20 -15.01 17.10
C LYS A 62 8.12 -14.72 18.30
N GLN A 63 8.85 -13.60 18.28
CA GLN A 63 9.71 -13.19 19.40
C GLN A 63 8.89 -12.96 20.67
N LEU A 64 7.73 -12.33 20.56
CA LEU A 64 6.84 -12.14 21.69
C LEU A 64 6.38 -13.47 22.30
N ASN A 65 6.20 -14.51 21.50
CA ASN A 65 5.76 -15.83 21.97
C ASN A 65 6.89 -16.69 22.54
N GLU A 66 8.08 -16.62 21.98
CA GLU A 66 9.19 -17.52 22.30
C GLU A 66 10.23 -16.92 23.28
N ASP A 67 10.41 -15.59 23.31
CA ASP A 67 11.46 -14.92 24.09
C ASP A 67 10.89 -14.26 25.36
N LEU A 68 11.16 -14.87 26.50
CA LEU A 68 10.73 -14.37 27.81
C LEU A 68 11.39 -13.02 28.17
N LEU A 69 12.67 -12.83 27.82
CA LEU A 69 13.37 -11.59 28.12
C LEU A 69 12.80 -10.43 27.31
N PHE A 70 12.48 -10.69 26.06
CA PHE A 70 11.81 -9.72 25.19
C PHE A 70 10.42 -9.33 25.72
N LYS A 71 9.63 -10.32 26.17
CA LYS A 71 8.34 -10.05 26.87
C LYS A 71 8.51 -9.15 28.08
N LEU A 72 9.46 -9.49 28.95
CA LEU A 72 9.70 -8.72 30.18
C LEU A 72 10.17 -7.29 29.87
N ARG A 73 11.00 -7.11 28.85
CA ARG A 73 11.45 -5.80 28.40
C ARG A 73 10.29 -4.93 27.92
N ILE A 74 9.42 -5.48 27.06
CA ILE A 74 8.23 -4.77 26.57
C ILE A 74 7.27 -4.44 27.71
N LEU A 75 6.99 -5.39 28.59
CA LEU A 75 6.15 -5.19 29.77
C LEU A 75 6.71 -4.10 30.68
N GLY A 76 8.00 -4.15 30.98
CA GLY A 76 8.67 -3.12 31.79
C GLY A 76 8.59 -1.75 31.16
N LYS A 77 8.76 -1.67 29.82
CA LYS A 77 8.65 -0.42 29.07
C LYS A 77 7.22 0.13 29.07
N ALA A 78 6.24 -0.72 28.81
CA ALA A 78 4.82 -0.34 28.81
C ALA A 78 4.39 0.18 30.20
N LEU A 79 4.78 -0.50 31.29
CA LEU A 79 4.51 -0.08 32.65
C LEU A 79 5.18 1.24 32.99
N TYR A 80 6.45 1.42 32.63
CA TYR A 80 7.19 2.65 32.85
C TYR A 80 6.55 3.85 32.13
N GLU A 81 6.06 3.65 30.90
CA GLU A 81 5.41 4.68 30.09
C GLU A 81 3.92 4.86 30.40
N GLY A 82 3.31 3.98 31.18
CA GLY A 82 1.86 3.99 31.44
C GLY A 82 1.02 3.74 30.20
N ARG A 83 1.55 2.97 29.24
CA ARG A 83 0.91 2.66 27.95
C ARG A 83 0.52 1.19 27.84
N GLN A 84 -0.32 0.90 26.88
CA GLN A 84 -0.59 -0.48 26.50
C GLN A 84 0.67 -1.15 25.90
N ILE A 85 0.73 -2.47 25.96
CA ILE A 85 1.91 -3.24 25.52
C ILE A 85 2.28 -2.91 24.07
N LEU A 86 1.30 -2.89 23.16
CA LEU A 86 1.51 -2.64 21.74
C LEU A 86 1.78 -1.17 21.39
N GLU A 87 1.57 -0.25 22.33
CA GLU A 87 1.74 1.20 22.14
C GLU A 87 3.06 1.73 22.72
N CYS A 88 3.81 0.89 23.43
CA CYS A 88 5.05 1.33 24.06
C CYS A 88 6.13 1.71 23.03
N SER A 89 7.04 2.60 23.46
CA SER A 89 8.10 3.14 22.58
C SER A 89 9.12 2.11 22.09
N GLU A 90 9.10 0.90 22.64
CA GLU A 90 9.90 -0.23 22.12
C GLU A 90 9.37 -0.70 20.77
N LEU A 91 8.05 -0.57 20.55
CA LEU A 91 7.34 -1.07 19.37
C LEU A 91 6.91 0.05 18.43
N VAL A 92 6.66 1.25 18.97
CA VAL A 92 6.25 2.42 18.20
C VAL A 92 7.37 3.45 18.22
N GLN A 93 8.05 3.57 17.09
CA GLN A 93 9.13 4.55 16.91
C GLN A 93 8.54 5.82 16.31
N ILE A 94 8.74 6.96 16.97
CA ILE A 94 8.20 8.25 16.56
C ILE A 94 9.37 9.21 16.34
N GLY A 95 9.39 9.87 15.19
CA GLY A 95 10.36 10.88 14.82
C GLY A 95 10.18 12.21 15.57
N ARG A 96 10.88 13.23 15.14
CA ARG A 96 10.88 14.56 15.77
C ARG A 96 9.71 15.41 15.29
N ASN A 97 9.28 16.36 16.14
CA ASN A 97 8.25 17.36 15.82
C ASN A 97 6.90 16.74 15.38
N CYS A 98 6.56 15.56 15.87
CA CYS A 98 5.28 14.94 15.60
C CYS A 98 4.19 15.48 16.53
N ILE A 99 3.00 15.68 15.98
CA ILE A 99 1.79 16.08 16.73
C ILE A 99 0.84 14.88 16.66
N ILE A 100 0.64 14.22 17.80
CA ILE A 100 -0.20 13.03 17.89
C ILE A 100 -1.30 13.29 18.89
N ASP A 101 -2.56 13.19 18.43
CA ASP A 101 -3.72 13.33 19.31
C ASP A 101 -3.78 12.17 20.32
N PRO A 102 -4.10 12.42 21.58
CA PRO A 102 -4.20 11.38 22.61
C PRO A 102 -5.23 10.29 22.33
N HIS A 103 -6.20 10.55 21.44
CA HIS A 103 -7.22 9.57 21.05
C HIS A 103 -6.86 8.79 19.76
N ALA A 104 -5.64 8.98 19.25
CA ALA A 104 -5.11 8.12 18.19
C ALA A 104 -4.59 6.80 18.78
N ILE A 105 -4.88 5.68 18.12
CA ILE A 105 -4.41 4.34 18.51
C ILE A 105 -3.27 3.97 17.57
N ILE A 106 -2.08 3.71 18.12
CA ILE A 106 -0.92 3.35 17.32
C ILE A 106 -0.29 2.09 17.90
N HIS A 107 -0.49 0.97 17.21
CA HIS A 107 0.07 -0.31 17.58
C HIS A 107 1.35 -0.61 16.81
N GLY A 108 2.32 -1.15 17.49
CA GLY A 108 3.57 -1.61 16.89
C GLY A 108 3.50 -3.03 16.28
N PRO A 109 4.51 -3.37 15.49
CA PRO A 109 5.70 -2.60 15.17
C PRO A 109 5.44 -1.48 14.15
N THR A 110 5.43 -0.22 14.56
CA THR A 110 5.15 0.95 13.70
C THR A 110 6.31 1.94 13.75
N THR A 111 6.65 2.52 12.61
CA THR A 111 7.66 3.56 12.51
C THR A 111 7.04 4.82 11.89
N ILE A 112 7.22 5.95 12.53
CA ILE A 112 6.71 7.27 12.13
C ILE A 112 7.89 8.21 11.97
N GLY A 113 7.99 8.88 10.84
CA GLY A 113 9.03 9.84 10.52
C GLY A 113 8.91 11.17 11.25
N ASP A 114 9.65 12.17 10.79
CA ASP A 114 9.67 13.52 11.37
C ASP A 114 8.50 14.38 10.85
N ASN A 115 8.03 15.34 11.65
CA ASN A 115 7.01 16.33 11.32
C ASN A 115 5.66 15.71 10.90
N VAL A 116 5.26 14.60 11.51
CA VAL A 116 4.01 13.91 11.22
C VAL A 116 2.90 14.40 12.14
N THR A 117 1.73 14.64 11.58
CA THR A 117 0.50 14.95 12.34
C THR A 117 -0.46 13.78 12.26
N ILE A 118 -0.92 13.30 13.43
CA ILE A 118 -1.91 12.22 13.55
C ILE A 118 -3.04 12.73 14.44
N ASN A 119 -4.25 12.77 13.87
CA ASN A 119 -5.42 13.33 14.53
C ASN A 119 -6.27 12.25 15.24
N ALA A 120 -7.25 12.72 16.00
CA ALA A 120 -8.12 11.90 16.83
C ALA A 120 -8.81 10.77 16.03
N GLY A 121 -8.95 9.62 16.66
CA GLY A 121 -9.63 8.45 16.08
C GLY A 121 -8.84 7.71 15.01
N ALA A 122 -7.64 8.18 14.65
CA ALA A 122 -6.78 7.43 13.74
C ALA A 122 -6.33 6.12 14.39
N VAL A 123 -6.38 5.02 13.62
CA VAL A 123 -5.90 3.68 14.03
C VAL A 123 -4.79 3.25 13.08
N ILE A 124 -3.62 2.99 13.64
CA ILE A 124 -2.42 2.66 12.87
C ILE A 124 -1.79 1.39 13.43
N GLU A 125 -1.68 0.35 12.60
CA GLU A 125 -1.12 -0.94 13.01
C GLU A 125 -0.04 -1.42 12.02
N ASN A 126 1.14 -1.73 12.55
CA ASN A 126 2.25 -2.28 11.78
C ASN A 126 2.49 -1.52 10.46
N CYS A 127 2.74 -0.21 10.57
CA CYS A 127 2.93 0.67 9.43
C CYS A 127 4.34 1.29 9.40
N ILE A 128 4.73 1.76 8.23
CA ILE A 128 5.83 2.70 8.04
C ILE A 128 5.26 3.99 7.49
N ILE A 129 5.43 5.09 8.22
CA ILE A 129 4.97 6.42 7.82
C ILE A 129 6.20 7.31 7.67
N GLY A 130 6.35 7.93 6.51
CA GLY A 130 7.43 8.83 6.18
C GLY A 130 7.35 10.18 6.89
N ASN A 131 8.12 11.14 6.42
CA ASN A 131 8.20 12.48 6.98
C ASN A 131 7.12 13.41 6.42
N ASN A 132 6.75 14.43 7.18
CA ASN A 132 5.80 15.48 6.75
C ASN A 132 4.44 14.92 6.32
N VAL A 133 4.00 13.82 6.91
CA VAL A 133 2.72 13.15 6.60
C VAL A 133 1.63 13.72 7.49
N ASN A 134 0.44 13.93 6.91
CA ASN A 134 -0.75 14.29 7.65
C ASN A 134 -1.78 13.16 7.61
N VAL A 135 -2.09 12.61 8.78
CA VAL A 135 -3.11 11.60 9.01
C VAL A 135 -4.27 12.25 9.75
N SER A 136 -5.38 12.48 9.05
CA SER A 136 -6.55 13.16 9.62
C SER A 136 -7.38 12.23 10.51
N GLN A 137 -8.55 12.72 10.95
CA GLN A 137 -9.41 12.02 11.89
C GLN A 137 -9.96 10.71 11.31
N ASP A 138 -10.07 9.70 12.15
CA ASP A 138 -10.67 8.39 11.84
C ASP A 138 -10.01 7.65 10.66
N VAL A 139 -8.79 8.00 10.29
CA VAL A 139 -8.00 7.28 9.29
C VAL A 139 -7.59 5.92 9.84
N GLN A 140 -7.68 4.87 9.01
CA GLN A 140 -7.28 3.53 9.39
C GLN A 140 -6.15 3.03 8.49
N LEU A 141 -5.01 2.75 9.08
CA LEU A 141 -3.83 2.24 8.38
C LEU A 141 -3.42 0.91 9.00
N MET A 142 -3.38 -0.12 8.17
CA MET A 142 -2.97 -1.44 8.60
C MET A 142 -2.00 -2.03 7.57
N LEU A 143 -0.84 -2.51 8.05
CA LEU A 143 0.18 -3.13 7.19
C LEU A 143 0.53 -2.27 5.97
N SER A 144 0.62 -0.94 6.14
CA SER A 144 0.74 0.00 5.03
C SER A 144 2.00 0.86 5.11
N VAL A 145 2.53 1.20 3.95
CA VAL A 145 3.66 2.13 3.79
C VAL A 145 3.14 3.44 3.24
N VAL A 146 3.43 4.54 3.93
CA VAL A 146 3.03 5.89 3.52
C VAL A 146 4.28 6.74 3.35
N GLY A 147 4.55 7.19 2.13
CA GLY A 147 5.70 7.98 1.76
C GLY A 147 5.63 9.43 2.25
N ASP A 148 6.76 10.12 2.15
CA ASP A 148 6.94 11.49 2.62
C ASP A 148 5.93 12.46 1.98
N GLY A 149 5.43 13.41 2.76
CA GLY A 149 4.52 14.45 2.28
C GLY A 149 3.13 13.98 1.87
N ALA A 150 2.77 12.74 2.19
CA ALA A 150 1.43 12.24 1.88
C ALA A 150 0.37 12.89 2.78
N PHE A 151 -0.83 13.07 2.22
CA PHE A 151 -1.98 13.57 2.95
C PHE A 151 -3.14 12.58 2.89
N LEU A 152 -3.58 12.16 4.07
CA LEU A 152 -4.68 11.21 4.26
C LEU A 152 -5.82 11.90 5.02
N PRO A 153 -6.79 12.51 4.33
CA PRO A 153 -8.00 13.09 4.90
C PRO A 153 -8.84 12.08 5.69
N PHE A 154 -9.79 12.58 6.43
CA PHE A 154 -10.62 11.82 7.36
C PHE A 154 -11.27 10.57 6.73
N LYS A 155 -11.30 9.49 7.52
CA LYS A 155 -11.88 8.18 7.15
C LYS A 155 -11.28 7.54 5.91
N THR A 156 -10.03 7.83 5.60
CA THR A 156 -9.26 7.06 4.62
C THR A 156 -8.87 5.72 5.21
N GLY A 157 -9.09 4.63 4.48
CA GLY A 157 -8.71 3.28 4.88
C GLY A 157 -7.64 2.69 3.96
N LEU A 158 -6.50 2.29 4.51
CA LEU A 158 -5.44 1.59 3.79
C LEU A 158 -5.16 0.25 4.45
N PHE A 159 -5.30 -0.83 3.69
CA PHE A 159 -4.94 -2.17 4.11
C PHE A 159 -3.89 -2.75 3.17
N MET A 160 -2.72 -3.12 3.72
CA MET A 160 -1.60 -3.68 2.95
C MET A 160 -1.28 -2.84 1.70
N THR A 161 -1.22 -1.52 1.85
CA THR A 161 -1.11 -0.59 0.72
C THR A 161 0.14 0.26 0.82
N THR A 162 0.82 0.45 -0.31
CA THR A 162 1.92 1.41 -0.44
C THR A 162 1.42 2.68 -1.12
N VAL A 163 1.55 3.82 -0.44
CA VAL A 163 1.33 5.15 -0.99
C VAL A 163 2.67 5.88 -1.06
N MET A 164 3.12 6.22 -2.25
CA MET A 164 4.40 6.91 -2.45
C MET A 164 4.26 8.41 -2.16
N GLU A 165 5.38 9.11 -2.23
CA GLU A 165 5.58 10.47 -1.76
C GLU A 165 4.63 11.49 -2.42
N ASN A 166 4.27 12.52 -1.66
CA ASN A 166 3.47 13.68 -2.10
C ASN A 166 2.11 13.29 -2.69
N SER A 167 1.52 12.20 -2.25
CA SER A 167 0.23 11.73 -2.75
C SER A 167 -0.89 12.00 -1.75
N MET A 168 -2.08 12.19 -2.27
CA MET A 168 -3.29 12.42 -1.47
C MET A 168 -4.33 11.36 -1.78
N ILE A 169 -4.79 10.68 -0.73
CA ILE A 169 -5.91 9.72 -0.80
C ILE A 169 -7.09 10.38 -0.09
N ALA A 170 -8.03 10.94 -0.85
CA ALA A 170 -9.10 11.74 -0.30
C ALA A 170 -10.04 10.94 0.61
N GLN A 171 -10.89 11.64 1.33
CA GLN A 171 -11.75 11.11 2.39
C GLN A 171 -12.67 9.96 1.94
N ASN A 172 -12.99 9.08 2.88
CA ASN A 172 -13.87 7.92 2.66
C ASN A 172 -13.39 7.01 1.50
N THR A 173 -12.11 6.99 1.21
CA THR A 173 -11.50 6.15 0.18
C THR A 173 -10.90 4.91 0.83
N CYS A 174 -11.14 3.74 0.24
CA CYS A 174 -10.63 2.47 0.72
C CYS A 174 -9.71 1.83 -0.33
N LEU A 175 -8.46 1.58 0.05
CA LEU A 175 -7.46 0.91 -0.77
C LEU A 175 -7.03 -0.39 -0.09
N GLN A 176 -7.15 -1.51 -0.81
CA GLN A 176 -6.76 -2.83 -0.34
C GLN A 176 -5.68 -3.41 -1.24
N MET A 177 -4.53 -3.74 -0.67
CA MET A 177 -3.39 -4.38 -1.37
C MET A 177 -2.92 -3.62 -2.62
N CYS A 178 -2.89 -2.28 -2.54
CA CYS A 178 -2.62 -1.38 -3.66
C CYS A 178 -1.20 -0.80 -3.63
N VAL A 179 -0.76 -0.33 -4.79
CA VAL A 179 0.43 0.51 -4.94
C VAL A 179 0.04 1.82 -5.62
N VAL A 180 0.26 2.93 -4.95
CA VAL A 180 -0.03 4.28 -5.46
C VAL A 180 1.27 5.04 -5.68
N GLY A 181 1.48 5.52 -6.87
CA GLY A 181 2.67 6.27 -7.29
C GLY A 181 2.73 7.68 -6.71
N ARG A 182 3.87 8.34 -6.93
CA ARG A 182 4.19 9.70 -6.43
C ARG A 182 3.29 10.77 -7.02
N ASN A 183 3.08 11.85 -6.28
CA ASN A 183 2.34 13.04 -6.75
C ASN A 183 0.93 12.69 -7.25
N THR A 184 0.30 11.66 -6.71
CA THR A 184 -0.98 11.15 -7.19
C THR A 184 -2.11 11.60 -6.26
N PHE A 185 -3.22 11.99 -6.86
CA PHE A 185 -4.47 12.31 -6.16
C PHE A 185 -5.53 11.25 -6.48
N ILE A 186 -6.13 10.68 -5.44
CA ILE A 186 -7.30 9.79 -5.55
C ILE A 186 -8.48 10.46 -4.87
N GLY A 187 -9.53 10.70 -5.63
CA GLY A 187 -10.74 11.41 -5.20
C GLY A 187 -11.56 10.63 -4.18
N ALA A 188 -12.33 11.37 -3.41
CA ALA A 188 -13.12 10.88 -2.28
C ALA A 188 -14.11 9.78 -2.65
N GLY A 189 -14.35 8.86 -1.70
CA GLY A 189 -15.34 7.79 -1.87
C GLY A 189 -14.95 6.76 -2.94
N SER A 190 -13.70 6.69 -3.34
CA SER A 190 -13.21 5.67 -4.27
C SER A 190 -12.91 4.37 -3.50
N THR A 191 -13.12 3.23 -4.17
CA THR A 191 -12.88 1.91 -3.60
C THR A 191 -12.03 1.08 -4.55
N PHE A 192 -10.94 0.53 -4.04
CA PHE A 192 -10.06 -0.37 -4.77
C PHE A 192 -10.19 -1.76 -4.15
N THR A 193 -10.76 -2.67 -4.91
CA THR A 193 -11.04 -4.02 -4.46
C THR A 193 -9.84 -4.95 -4.73
N ASP A 194 -9.67 -5.95 -3.90
CA ASP A 194 -8.57 -6.91 -3.97
C ASP A 194 -9.02 -8.34 -4.32
N TYR A 195 -10.32 -8.62 -4.22
CA TYR A 195 -10.88 -9.94 -4.43
C TYR A 195 -11.66 -10.05 -5.74
N ASN A 196 -11.34 -11.11 -6.50
CA ASN A 196 -12.08 -11.43 -7.72
C ASN A 196 -13.23 -12.40 -7.39
N LEU A 197 -14.47 -11.94 -7.53
CA LEU A 197 -15.67 -12.75 -7.29
C LEU A 197 -15.81 -13.94 -8.27
N VAL A 198 -15.22 -13.82 -9.45
CA VAL A 198 -15.16 -14.95 -10.41
C VAL A 198 -13.90 -15.76 -10.12
N PRO A 199 -14.01 -17.08 -9.88
CA PRO A 199 -12.86 -17.92 -9.57
C PRO A 199 -11.95 -18.11 -10.79
N ALA A 200 -11.22 -17.08 -11.15
CA ALA A 200 -10.23 -17.08 -12.20
C ALA A 200 -8.91 -16.51 -11.68
N PRO A 201 -7.75 -17.02 -12.11
CA PRO A 201 -6.47 -16.51 -11.71
C PRO A 201 -6.34 -15.02 -12.02
N ILE A 202 -5.95 -14.23 -11.02
CA ILE A 202 -5.76 -12.79 -11.18
C ILE A 202 -4.50 -12.55 -12.03
N ARG A 203 -4.63 -11.69 -13.04
CA ARG A 203 -3.52 -11.28 -13.90
C ARG A 203 -3.26 -9.80 -13.76
N ALA A 204 -1.99 -9.43 -13.58
CA ALA A 204 -1.50 -8.07 -13.51
C ALA A 204 -0.57 -7.75 -14.69
N VAL A 205 -0.45 -6.47 -15.03
CA VAL A 205 0.49 -6.02 -16.07
C VAL A 205 1.90 -5.99 -15.50
N ASP A 206 2.85 -6.61 -16.19
CA ASP A 206 4.28 -6.53 -15.90
C ASP A 206 4.90 -5.23 -16.46
N GLY A 207 6.20 -5.02 -16.19
CA GLY A 207 6.96 -3.86 -16.66
C GLY A 207 7.09 -3.76 -18.19
N HIS A 208 6.82 -4.84 -18.92
CA HIS A 208 6.82 -4.90 -20.38
C HIS A 208 5.42 -4.72 -20.97
N GLY A 209 4.38 -4.58 -20.13
CA GLY A 209 3.00 -4.43 -20.53
C GLY A 209 2.30 -5.72 -20.89
N ASN A 210 2.86 -6.87 -20.54
CA ASN A 210 2.23 -8.16 -20.72
C ASN A 210 1.39 -8.52 -19.50
N LEU A 211 0.32 -9.30 -19.69
CA LEU A 211 -0.46 -9.84 -18.58
C LEU A 211 0.20 -11.11 -18.06
N SER A 212 0.67 -11.07 -16.83
CA SER A 212 1.22 -12.21 -16.11
C SER A 212 0.36 -12.57 -14.89
N TYR A 213 0.42 -13.83 -14.46
CA TYR A 213 -0.29 -14.25 -13.26
C TYR A 213 0.29 -13.60 -12.02
N ALA A 214 -0.57 -13.01 -11.19
CA ALA A 214 -0.18 -12.44 -9.92
C ALA A 214 0.18 -13.50 -8.87
N ASN A 215 -0.18 -14.78 -9.13
CA ASN A 215 0.00 -15.92 -8.23
C ASN A 215 -0.52 -15.66 -6.81
N ARG A 216 -1.60 -14.88 -6.72
CA ARG A 216 -2.25 -14.51 -5.46
C ARG A 216 -3.76 -14.63 -5.61
N PRO A 217 -4.47 -15.13 -4.58
CA PRO A 217 -5.93 -15.18 -4.57
C PRO A 217 -6.55 -13.79 -4.40
N VAL A 218 -5.81 -12.87 -3.78
CA VAL A 218 -6.21 -11.49 -3.54
C VAL A 218 -5.06 -10.54 -3.88
N ILE A 219 -5.35 -9.48 -4.60
CA ILE A 219 -4.44 -8.38 -4.88
C ILE A 219 -5.23 -7.17 -5.38
N GLY A 220 -4.92 -5.99 -4.87
CA GLY A 220 -5.53 -4.74 -5.29
C GLY A 220 -5.06 -4.27 -6.66
N SER A 221 -4.79 -3.00 -6.79
CA SER A 221 -4.50 -2.36 -8.06
C SER A 221 -3.31 -1.41 -7.95
N ALA A 222 -2.80 -1.01 -9.09
CA ALA A 222 -1.76 0.01 -9.15
C ALA A 222 -2.25 1.31 -9.80
N VAL A 223 -1.87 2.42 -9.20
CA VAL A 223 -2.00 3.76 -9.79
C VAL A 223 -0.60 4.33 -9.99
N GLY A 224 -0.29 4.72 -11.19
CA GLY A 224 1.01 5.27 -11.54
C GLY A 224 1.26 6.65 -10.92
N HIS A 225 2.39 7.23 -11.26
CA HIS A 225 2.81 8.54 -10.77
C HIS A 225 2.00 9.67 -11.41
N ASN A 226 1.87 10.80 -10.71
CA ASN A 226 1.26 12.02 -11.22
C ASN A 226 -0.18 11.83 -11.77
N CYS A 227 -0.94 10.91 -11.20
CA CYS A 227 -2.32 10.67 -11.59
C CYS A 227 -3.30 11.59 -10.85
N ARG A 228 -4.44 11.85 -11.49
CA ARG A 228 -5.56 12.59 -10.90
C ARG A 228 -6.85 11.79 -11.12
N LEU A 229 -7.31 11.12 -10.08
CA LEU A 229 -8.52 10.31 -10.15
C LEU A 229 -9.68 11.03 -9.48
N GLY A 230 -10.80 11.13 -10.20
CA GLY A 230 -12.03 11.71 -9.70
C GLY A 230 -12.66 10.89 -8.57
N SER A 231 -13.64 11.47 -7.90
CA SER A 231 -14.31 10.85 -6.75
C SER A 231 -15.27 9.74 -7.16
N GLY A 232 -15.42 8.72 -6.30
CA GLY A 232 -16.41 7.66 -6.45
C GLY A 232 -16.07 6.61 -7.49
N LEU A 233 -14.80 6.41 -7.81
CA LEU A 233 -14.36 5.34 -8.71
C LEU A 233 -14.27 4.01 -7.95
N ILE A 234 -14.64 2.92 -8.63
CA ILE A 234 -14.48 1.54 -8.18
C ILE A 234 -13.44 0.89 -9.09
N VAL A 235 -12.30 0.48 -8.54
CA VAL A 235 -11.24 -0.15 -9.31
C VAL A 235 -11.16 -1.63 -8.98
N TYR A 236 -11.23 -2.46 -10.02
CA TYR A 236 -11.22 -3.92 -9.89
C TYR A 236 -9.81 -4.45 -9.61
N PRO A 237 -9.70 -5.69 -9.07
CA PRO A 237 -8.42 -6.30 -8.73
C PRO A 237 -7.43 -6.33 -9.90
N ALA A 238 -6.18 -6.10 -9.61
CA ALA A 238 -5.05 -6.11 -10.53
C ALA A 238 -5.13 -5.12 -11.71
N ARG A 239 -6.02 -4.12 -11.62
CA ARG A 239 -6.04 -3.07 -12.65
C ARG A 239 -4.86 -2.13 -12.46
N THR A 240 -4.33 -1.68 -13.58
CA THR A 240 -3.23 -0.70 -13.60
C THR A 240 -3.72 0.56 -14.29
N ILE A 241 -3.54 1.69 -13.63
CA ILE A 241 -3.72 3.02 -14.19
C ILE A 241 -2.32 3.58 -14.41
N GLU A 242 -1.95 3.82 -15.66
CA GLU A 242 -0.61 4.31 -16.02
C GLU A 242 -0.33 5.68 -15.40
N SER A 243 0.95 6.04 -15.36
CA SER A 243 1.36 7.36 -14.90
C SER A 243 0.80 8.49 -15.79
N ASP A 244 0.67 9.66 -15.21
CA ASP A 244 0.19 10.87 -15.88
C ASP A 244 -1.27 10.80 -16.36
N VAL A 245 -2.06 9.89 -15.81
CA VAL A 245 -3.47 9.71 -16.18
C VAL A 245 -4.37 10.61 -15.35
N VAL A 246 -5.34 11.23 -16.02
CA VAL A 246 -6.47 11.92 -15.38
C VAL A 246 -7.74 11.15 -15.71
N LEU A 247 -8.48 10.74 -14.70
CA LEU A 247 -9.78 10.08 -14.84
C LEU A 247 -10.87 10.87 -14.13
N ALA A 248 -11.87 11.31 -14.86
CA ALA A 248 -13.10 11.85 -14.31
C ALA A 248 -14.13 10.72 -14.13
N ALA A 249 -14.77 10.65 -12.99
CA ALA A 249 -15.91 9.78 -12.82
C ALA A 249 -17.11 10.33 -13.60
N SER A 250 -17.79 9.49 -14.36
CA SER A 250 -19.00 9.79 -15.09
C SER A 250 -20.04 8.69 -14.91
N LYS A 251 -21.24 8.87 -15.46
CA LYS A 251 -22.27 7.81 -15.43
C LYS A 251 -21.81 6.56 -16.17
N GLU A 252 -21.04 6.74 -17.25
CA GLU A 252 -20.55 5.67 -18.11
C GLU A 252 -19.27 5.04 -17.58
N ARG A 253 -18.54 5.77 -16.69
CA ARG A 253 -17.26 5.32 -16.16
C ARG A 253 -17.15 5.60 -14.66
N ARG A 254 -17.71 4.72 -13.84
CA ARG A 254 -17.46 4.64 -12.40
C ARG A 254 -16.64 3.41 -12.04
N VAL A 255 -16.74 2.36 -12.84
CA VAL A 255 -16.04 1.10 -12.63
C VAL A 255 -14.87 1.01 -13.60
N ILE A 256 -13.69 0.79 -13.05
CA ILE A 256 -12.46 0.57 -13.80
C ILE A 256 -12.20 -0.94 -13.79
N ASP A 257 -12.70 -1.60 -14.81
CA ASP A 257 -12.62 -3.06 -15.02
C ASP A 257 -11.49 -3.46 -15.99
N LYS A 258 -10.81 -2.47 -16.60
CA LYS A 258 -9.70 -2.64 -17.54
C LYS A 258 -8.52 -1.74 -17.13
N ASN A 259 -7.34 -2.12 -17.57
CA ASN A 259 -6.16 -1.27 -17.44
C ASN A 259 -6.37 0.03 -18.23
N VAL A 260 -5.93 1.15 -17.65
CA VAL A 260 -6.05 2.48 -18.25
C VAL A 260 -4.67 2.95 -18.66
N ARG A 261 -4.50 3.23 -19.96
CA ARG A 261 -3.27 3.77 -20.52
C ARG A 261 -3.29 5.31 -20.54
N TYR A 262 -2.13 5.91 -20.70
CA TYR A 262 -2.01 7.35 -20.82
C TYR A 262 -2.87 7.92 -21.95
N GLU A 263 -2.96 7.22 -23.08
CA GLU A 263 -3.76 7.61 -24.25
C GLU A 263 -5.27 7.64 -23.96
N ASP A 264 -5.72 6.86 -22.95
CA ASP A 264 -7.13 6.83 -22.52
C ASP A 264 -7.49 7.91 -21.50
N SER A 265 -6.52 8.76 -21.15
CA SER A 265 -6.69 9.79 -20.13
C SER A 265 -7.67 10.88 -20.56
N ASP A 266 -8.53 11.29 -19.63
CA ASP A 266 -9.58 12.28 -19.92
C ASP A 266 -9.06 13.66 -20.24
N HIS A 267 -7.85 14.02 -19.79
CA HIS A 267 -7.29 15.34 -20.05
C HIS A 267 -7.06 15.59 -21.56
N HIS A 268 -6.92 14.54 -22.37
CA HIS A 268 -6.85 14.66 -23.82
C HIS A 268 -8.15 15.17 -24.46
N LYS A 269 -9.28 15.02 -23.76
CA LYS A 269 -10.60 15.48 -24.20
C LYS A 269 -10.86 16.93 -23.84
N PHE A 270 -10.03 17.52 -22.97
CA PHE A 270 -10.19 18.90 -22.54
C PHE A 270 -9.57 19.87 -23.56
N LYS A 271 -10.25 21.01 -23.78
CA LYS A 271 -9.81 22.03 -24.74
C LYS A 271 -8.59 22.85 -24.29
N PHE A 272 -7.94 22.48 -23.19
CA PHE A 272 -6.81 23.21 -22.64
C PHE A 272 -5.53 22.38 -22.77
N PRO A 273 -4.73 22.55 -23.83
CA PRO A 273 -3.45 21.88 -23.99
C PRO A 273 -2.52 22.22 -22.80
N GLY A 274 -1.86 21.22 -22.25
CA GLY A 274 -0.94 21.40 -21.13
C GLY A 274 -1.59 21.43 -19.75
N LEU A 275 -2.88 21.15 -19.62
CA LEU A 275 -3.59 21.05 -18.35
C LEU A 275 -2.94 20.00 -17.40
N HIS A 276 -2.41 18.92 -17.95
CA HIS A 276 -1.71 17.88 -17.21
C HIS A 276 -0.49 17.42 -18.03
N LYS A 277 0.71 17.71 -17.52
CA LYS A 277 1.95 17.38 -18.21
C LYS A 277 2.30 15.91 -18.03
N ARG A 278 2.80 15.27 -19.07
CA ARG A 278 3.40 13.94 -19.00
C ARG A 278 4.77 14.06 -18.32
N LEU A 279 4.91 13.52 -17.13
CA LEU A 279 6.14 13.57 -16.34
C LEU A 279 6.86 12.22 -16.27
N TYR A 280 6.15 11.13 -16.49
CA TYR A 280 6.64 9.77 -16.34
C TYR A 280 6.32 8.91 -17.57
N PRO A 281 6.89 9.25 -18.75
CA PRO A 281 6.70 8.43 -19.95
C PRO A 281 7.28 7.02 -19.73
N PRO A 282 6.67 5.96 -20.27
CA PRO A 282 7.23 4.62 -20.20
C PRO A 282 8.56 4.55 -20.97
N LYS A 283 9.53 3.79 -20.44
CA LYS A 283 10.86 3.60 -21.08
C LYS A 283 10.83 2.98 -22.49
N ARG A 284 9.68 2.49 -22.93
CA ARG A 284 9.50 1.85 -24.25
C ARG A 284 9.73 2.78 -25.44
N GLU A 285 9.57 4.09 -25.28
CA GLU A 285 9.80 5.03 -26.39
C GLU A 285 11.29 5.16 -26.72
N GLU A 286 12.19 4.92 -25.74
CA GLU A 286 13.63 4.95 -25.96
C GLU A 286 14.17 3.67 -26.62
N SER A 287 13.56 2.50 -26.37
CA SER A 287 14.02 1.24 -26.97
C SER A 287 13.61 1.03 -28.41
N GLN A 288 12.50 1.62 -28.85
CA GLN A 288 12.06 1.54 -30.25
C GLN A 288 12.88 2.44 -31.18
N GLU A 289 13.44 3.54 -30.69
CA GLU A 289 14.35 4.38 -31.46
C GLU A 289 15.76 3.76 -31.59
N LEU A 290 16.19 2.97 -30.61
CA LEU A 290 17.50 2.28 -30.64
C LEU A 290 17.52 1.01 -31.50
N GLU A 291 16.37 0.37 -31.72
CA GLU A 291 16.27 -0.79 -32.61
C GLU A 291 16.05 -0.43 -34.09
N SER A 292 15.92 0.84 -34.40
CA SER A 292 15.77 1.34 -35.76
C SER A 292 17.10 1.78 -36.41
N TRP A 293 18.22 1.43 -35.79
CA TRP A 293 19.58 1.67 -36.35
C TRP A 293 20.25 0.38 -36.81
#